data_09238c8a6989ed81c96e6fb52629fc3e
#
_entry.id   09238c8a6989ed81c96e6fb52629fc3e
#
_cell.length_a   1.000
_cell.length_b   1.000
_cell.length_c   1.000
_cell.angle_alpha   90.00
_cell.angle_beta   90.00
_cell.angle_gamma   90.00
#
_symmetry.space_group_name_H-M   'P 1'
#
loop_
_entity.id
_entity.type
_entity.pdbx_description
1 polymer ?
#
loop_
_entity_poly.entity_id
_entity_poly.type
_entity_poly.pdbx_seq_one_letter_code
_entity_poly.pdbx_strand_id
1 'polypeptide(L)'
;MLTVGIALGSRLAGVIGIASAPDFTDWGRDEADKARLLTGETVYDDNPYGPEPTPMHPGFFADGQAQLLLGRTIAIDAPVRLIHGQGDADVPWEISMRLAQSLRSDNVQVTLVKDGDHRLSREQDISQLLCTVNALSKGTA
;
A
#
# COMPACT_ATOMS: atom_id res chain seq x y z
N MET A 1 -6.16 4.05 -4.48
CA MET A 1 -5.23 3.96 -5.64
C MET A 1 -5.52 2.71 -6.49
N LEU A 2 -5.37 1.49 -5.99
CA LEU A 2 -5.54 0.25 -6.78
C LEU A 2 -6.94 0.09 -7.41
N THR A 3 -8.00 0.36 -6.66
CA THR A 3 -9.39 0.34 -7.16
C THR A 3 -9.62 1.29 -8.33
N VAL A 4 -9.03 2.49 -8.27
CA VAL A 4 -9.04 3.45 -9.39
C VAL A 4 -8.25 2.91 -10.57
N GLY A 5 -7.07 2.30 -10.34
CA GLY A 5 -6.27 1.66 -11.38
C GLY A 5 -7.04 0.56 -12.11
N ILE A 6 -7.75 -0.29 -11.38
CA ILE A 6 -8.63 -1.33 -11.95
C ILE A 6 -9.72 -0.70 -12.82
N ALA A 7 -10.37 0.37 -12.32
CA ALA A 7 -11.45 1.05 -13.06
C ALA A 7 -10.97 1.76 -14.34
N LEU A 8 -9.73 2.25 -14.35
CA LEU A 8 -9.14 2.88 -15.54
C LEU A 8 -8.80 1.87 -16.66
N GLY A 9 -8.47 0.63 -16.31
CA GLY A 9 -8.15 -0.43 -17.25
C GLY A 9 -7.07 0.00 -18.25
N SER A 10 -7.34 -0.12 -19.56
CA SER A 10 -6.38 0.23 -20.62
C SER A 10 -6.01 1.73 -20.71
N ARG A 11 -6.71 2.61 -20.00
CA ARG A 11 -6.35 4.04 -19.91
C ARG A 11 -5.24 4.31 -18.90
N LEU A 12 -4.87 3.31 -18.10
CA LEU A 12 -3.82 3.43 -17.10
C LEU A 12 -2.45 3.26 -17.79
N ALA A 13 -1.62 4.29 -17.77
CA ALA A 13 -0.28 4.24 -18.37
C ALA A 13 0.74 3.53 -17.46
N GLY A 14 0.53 3.57 -16.15
CA GLY A 14 1.38 2.92 -15.16
C GLY A 14 0.97 3.27 -13.73
N VAL A 15 1.55 2.57 -12.76
CA VAL A 15 1.32 2.80 -11.33
C VAL A 15 2.67 2.91 -10.62
N ILE A 16 2.77 3.88 -9.73
CA ILE A 16 3.87 3.95 -8.76
C ILE A 16 3.26 3.91 -7.37
N GLY A 17 3.69 2.94 -6.57
CA GLY A 17 3.31 2.79 -5.17
C GLY A 17 4.50 3.07 -4.27
N ILE A 18 4.35 3.98 -3.31
CA ILE A 18 5.36 4.26 -2.28
C ILE A 18 4.77 3.78 -0.96
N ALA A 19 5.47 2.88 -0.27
CA ALA A 19 5.02 2.30 1.00
C ALA A 19 3.53 1.92 0.96
N SER A 20 3.11 1.23 -0.12
CA SER A 20 1.69 0.94 -0.36
C SER A 20 1.14 -0.01 0.69
N ALA A 21 0.00 0.36 1.28
CA ALA A 21 -0.67 -0.36 2.36
C ALA A 21 -2.07 -0.89 1.95
N PRO A 22 -2.20 -1.71 0.87
CA PRO A 22 -3.49 -2.34 0.59
C PRO A 22 -3.87 -3.25 1.74
N ASP A 23 -5.16 -3.40 1.99
CA ASP A 23 -5.72 -4.33 2.97
C ASP A 23 -5.23 -4.10 4.42
N PHE A 24 -4.86 -2.85 4.78
CA PHE A 24 -4.34 -2.54 6.12
C PHE A 24 -5.35 -2.79 7.23
N THR A 25 -6.64 -2.86 6.93
CA THR A 25 -7.68 -3.26 7.87
C THR A 25 -7.62 -4.75 8.21
N ASP A 26 -6.92 -5.56 7.39
CA ASP A 26 -6.72 -6.99 7.64
C ASP A 26 -5.39 -7.27 8.36
N TRP A 27 -4.27 -7.05 7.70
CA TRP A 27 -2.94 -7.36 8.25
C TRP A 27 -2.48 -6.40 9.37
N GLY A 28 -3.06 -5.20 9.44
CA GLY A 28 -2.76 -4.20 10.47
C GLY A 28 -3.49 -4.41 11.80
N ARG A 29 -4.25 -5.51 11.97
CA ARG A 29 -5.10 -5.75 13.13
C ARG A 29 -4.96 -7.18 13.62
N ASP A 30 -4.97 -7.36 14.94
CA ASP A 30 -5.10 -8.68 15.53
C ASP A 30 -6.57 -9.16 15.52
N GLU A 31 -6.77 -10.45 15.78
CA GLU A 31 -8.10 -11.06 15.72
C GLU A 31 -9.03 -10.58 16.83
N ALA A 32 -8.51 -10.15 18.00
CA ALA A 32 -9.31 -9.61 19.08
C ALA A 32 -9.91 -8.25 18.69
N ASP A 33 -9.10 -7.36 18.11
CA ASP A 33 -9.57 -6.07 17.62
C ASP A 33 -10.53 -6.20 16.44
N LYS A 34 -10.28 -7.14 15.53
CA LYS A 34 -11.22 -7.44 14.44
C LYS A 34 -12.58 -7.89 14.99
N ALA A 35 -12.59 -8.76 16.01
CA ALA A 35 -13.83 -9.21 16.65
C ALA A 35 -14.60 -8.04 17.30
N ARG A 36 -13.91 -7.15 18.00
CA ARG A 36 -14.52 -5.93 18.60
C ARG A 36 -15.12 -5.02 17.54
N LEU A 37 -14.41 -4.78 16.46
CA LEU A 37 -14.88 -3.97 15.32
C LEU A 37 -16.12 -4.59 14.67
N LEU A 38 -16.16 -5.91 14.51
CA LEU A 38 -17.30 -6.62 13.95
C LEU A 38 -18.55 -6.55 14.85
N THR A 39 -18.38 -6.40 16.16
CA THR A 39 -19.52 -6.20 17.11
C THR A 39 -19.96 -4.73 17.22
N GLY A 40 -19.34 -3.81 16.45
CA GLY A 40 -19.72 -2.40 16.42
C GLY A 40 -18.93 -1.51 17.40
N GLU A 41 -17.89 -2.06 18.04
CA GLU A 41 -17.02 -1.29 18.93
C GLU A 41 -15.96 -0.51 18.14
N THR A 42 -15.67 0.74 18.54
CA THR A 42 -14.52 1.50 18.03
C THR A 42 -13.26 1.06 18.78
N VAL A 43 -12.21 0.71 18.02
CA VAL A 43 -10.88 0.39 18.56
C VAL A 43 -9.98 1.62 18.43
N TYR A 44 -9.11 1.83 19.39
CA TYR A 44 -8.20 2.97 19.43
C TYR A 44 -6.75 2.50 19.39
N ASP A 45 -5.97 3.06 18.46
CA ASP A 45 -4.54 2.82 18.34
C ASP A 45 -3.74 3.94 18.99
N ASP A 46 -2.56 3.62 19.49
CA ASP A 46 -1.61 4.65 19.88
C ASP A 46 -1.26 5.54 18.68
N ASN A 47 -1.18 6.84 18.94
CA ASN A 47 -0.84 7.82 17.91
C ASN A 47 0.56 8.39 18.15
N PRO A 48 1.59 7.94 17.44
CA PRO A 48 2.96 8.45 17.61
C PRO A 48 3.13 9.91 17.16
N TYR A 49 2.12 10.47 16.47
CA TYR A 49 2.17 11.82 15.90
C TYR A 49 1.37 12.86 16.70
N GLY A 50 0.66 12.47 17.75
CA GLY A 50 -0.15 13.39 18.54
C GLY A 50 -0.66 12.77 19.85
N PRO A 51 -1.22 13.58 20.77
CA PRO A 51 -1.64 13.12 22.08
C PRO A 51 -2.92 12.28 22.08
N GLU A 52 -3.75 12.41 21.03
CA GLU A 52 -5.02 11.71 20.96
C GLU A 52 -4.87 10.39 20.20
N PRO A 53 -5.43 9.30 20.71
CA PRO A 53 -5.37 8.00 20.02
C PRO A 53 -6.15 8.04 18.69
N THR A 54 -5.72 7.25 17.74
CA THR A 54 -6.35 7.16 16.41
C THR A 54 -7.51 6.16 16.46
N PRO A 55 -8.77 6.56 16.19
CA PRO A 55 -9.89 5.64 16.18
C PRO A 55 -9.97 4.85 14.88
N MET A 56 -10.21 3.54 15.01
CA MET A 56 -10.71 2.69 13.94
C MET A 56 -12.19 2.45 14.16
N HIS A 57 -13.03 3.01 13.29
CA HIS A 57 -14.47 2.88 13.39
C HIS A 57 -14.98 1.60 12.72
N PRO A 58 -16.03 0.95 13.28
CA PRO A 58 -16.59 -0.29 12.72
C PRO A 58 -17.02 -0.19 11.25
N GLY A 59 -17.65 0.93 10.87
CA GLY A 59 -18.08 1.16 9.48
C GLY A 59 -16.91 1.26 8.51
N PHE A 60 -15.82 1.94 8.91
CA PHE A 60 -14.60 2.01 8.09
C PHE A 60 -13.92 0.65 7.98
N PHE A 61 -13.85 -0.09 9.08
CA PHE A 61 -13.31 -1.46 9.07
C PHE A 61 -14.13 -2.37 8.15
N ALA A 62 -15.45 -2.36 8.25
CA ALA A 62 -16.33 -3.18 7.42
C ALA A 62 -16.19 -2.86 5.92
N ASP A 63 -16.11 -1.58 5.58
CA ASP A 63 -15.84 -1.15 4.19
C ASP A 63 -14.48 -1.65 3.70
N GLY A 64 -13.44 -1.51 4.51
CA GLY A 64 -12.10 -2.02 4.21
C GLY A 64 -12.09 -3.54 3.95
N GLN A 65 -12.77 -4.31 4.82
CA GLN A 65 -12.89 -5.77 4.67
C GLN A 65 -13.63 -6.17 3.37
N ALA A 66 -14.62 -5.39 2.96
CA ALA A 66 -15.33 -5.63 1.70
C ALA A 66 -14.46 -5.35 0.45
N GLN A 67 -13.35 -4.62 0.59
CA GLN A 67 -12.48 -4.17 -0.49
C GLN A 67 -11.09 -4.84 -0.51
N LEU A 68 -10.89 -5.94 0.23
CA LEU A 68 -9.60 -6.64 0.26
C LEU A 68 -9.17 -7.09 -1.14
N LEU A 69 -7.89 -6.90 -1.44
CA LEU A 69 -7.29 -7.12 -2.76
C LEU A 69 -6.20 -8.20 -2.78
N LEU A 70 -5.39 -8.32 -1.71
CA LEU A 70 -4.20 -9.18 -1.69
C LEU A 70 -4.50 -10.70 -1.70
N GLY A 71 -5.74 -11.09 -1.48
CA GLY A 71 -6.19 -12.49 -1.57
C GLY A 71 -6.63 -12.94 -2.97
N ARG A 72 -6.54 -12.07 -3.99
CA ARG A 72 -7.03 -12.32 -5.34
C ARG A 72 -6.15 -11.65 -6.39
N THR A 73 -6.31 -12.04 -7.65
CA THR A 73 -5.63 -11.36 -8.77
C THR A 73 -6.16 -9.93 -8.94
N ILE A 74 -5.26 -8.96 -8.89
CA ILE A 74 -5.55 -7.54 -9.09
C ILE A 74 -5.46 -7.23 -10.58
N ALA A 75 -6.57 -6.85 -11.20
CA ALA A 75 -6.70 -6.65 -12.64
C ALA A 75 -6.07 -5.31 -13.11
N ILE A 76 -4.78 -5.15 -12.89
CA ILE A 76 -3.94 -4.06 -13.42
C ILE A 76 -2.92 -4.70 -14.35
N ASP A 77 -2.96 -4.32 -15.64
CA ASP A 77 -2.05 -4.81 -16.68
C ASP A 77 -0.94 -3.81 -17.02
N ALA A 78 -1.13 -2.55 -16.63
CA ALA A 78 -0.14 -1.50 -16.82
C ALA A 78 1.14 -1.77 -16.02
N PRO A 79 2.29 -1.22 -16.43
CA PRO A 79 3.54 -1.32 -15.67
C PRO A 79 3.39 -0.78 -14.25
N VAL A 80 3.94 -1.51 -13.27
CA VAL A 80 3.88 -1.13 -11.84
C VAL A 80 5.27 -1.03 -11.25
N ARG A 81 5.51 0.03 -10.49
CA ARG A 81 6.72 0.26 -9.72
C ARG A 81 6.36 0.46 -8.25
N LEU A 82 6.87 -0.41 -7.39
CA LEU A 82 6.68 -0.33 -5.95
C LEU A 82 8.00 0.06 -5.30
N ILE A 83 7.99 1.07 -4.45
CA ILE A 83 9.17 1.55 -3.70
C ILE A 83 8.82 1.45 -2.21
N HIS A 84 9.65 0.75 -1.42
CA HIS A 84 9.36 0.53 -0.01
C HIS A 84 10.64 0.60 0.81
N GLY A 85 10.58 1.28 1.96
CA GLY A 85 11.66 1.30 2.94
C GLY A 85 11.69 0.02 3.78
N GLN A 86 12.83 -0.61 3.95
CA GLN A 86 12.94 -1.79 4.82
C GLN A 86 12.89 -1.44 6.31
N GLY A 87 13.13 -0.16 6.66
CA GLY A 87 12.97 0.39 8.01
C GLY A 87 11.61 1.04 8.25
N ASP A 88 10.61 0.82 7.39
CA ASP A 88 9.25 1.30 7.56
C ASP A 88 8.61 0.68 8.80
N ALA A 89 8.29 1.51 9.80
CA ALA A 89 7.67 1.07 11.05
C ALA A 89 6.14 1.03 10.99
N ASP A 90 5.54 1.66 9.96
CA ASP A 90 4.09 1.77 9.82
C ASP A 90 3.53 0.66 8.92
N VAL A 91 4.24 0.32 7.83
CA VAL A 91 3.82 -0.67 6.83
C VAL A 91 4.94 -1.70 6.60
N PRO A 92 4.72 -2.98 6.90
CA PRO A 92 5.70 -4.03 6.59
C PRO A 92 6.03 -4.07 5.10
N TRP A 93 7.31 -4.00 4.74
CA TRP A 93 7.74 -4.00 3.33
C TRP A 93 7.31 -5.27 2.57
N GLU A 94 7.05 -6.37 3.28
CA GLU A 94 6.51 -7.62 2.75
C GLU A 94 5.15 -7.43 2.08
N ILE A 95 4.40 -6.39 2.47
CA ILE A 95 3.13 -6.03 1.84
C ILE A 95 3.36 -5.63 0.36
N SER A 96 4.44 -4.92 0.04
CA SER A 96 4.80 -4.65 -1.36
C SER A 96 5.12 -5.92 -2.15
N MET A 97 5.72 -6.92 -1.53
CA MET A 97 5.99 -8.21 -2.17
C MET A 97 4.68 -8.97 -2.44
N ARG A 98 3.76 -9.03 -1.46
CA ARG A 98 2.44 -9.62 -1.63
C ARG A 98 1.63 -8.90 -2.71
N LEU A 99 1.70 -7.57 -2.74
CA LEU A 99 1.06 -6.75 -3.77
C LEU A 99 1.60 -7.11 -5.16
N ALA A 100 2.93 -7.16 -5.32
CA ALA A 100 3.56 -7.52 -6.59
C ALA A 100 3.10 -8.90 -7.10
N GLN A 101 2.99 -9.90 -6.19
CA GLN A 101 2.49 -11.23 -6.52
C GLN A 101 1.02 -11.27 -6.92
N SER A 102 0.20 -10.34 -6.39
CA SER A 102 -1.24 -10.29 -6.66
C SER A 102 -1.57 -9.55 -7.95
N LEU A 103 -0.66 -8.73 -8.49
CA LEU A 103 -0.87 -7.97 -9.71
C LEU A 103 -0.89 -8.87 -10.95
N ARG A 104 -1.81 -8.61 -11.89
CA ARG A 104 -1.90 -9.32 -13.17
C ARG A 104 -0.82 -8.89 -14.17
N SER A 105 -0.31 -7.66 -14.04
CA SER A 105 0.76 -7.13 -14.88
C SER A 105 1.99 -8.04 -14.84
N ASP A 106 2.62 -8.28 -15.96
CA ASP A 106 3.91 -8.96 -16.13
C ASP A 106 5.09 -7.98 -15.98
N ASN A 107 4.82 -6.67 -15.96
CA ASN A 107 5.84 -5.62 -15.81
C ASN A 107 5.74 -4.98 -14.42
N VAL A 108 6.13 -5.73 -13.39
CA VAL A 108 6.16 -5.27 -12.00
C VAL A 108 7.58 -5.27 -11.47
N GLN A 109 7.99 -4.16 -10.87
CA GLN A 109 9.29 -4.06 -10.19
C GLN A 109 9.07 -3.57 -8.76
N VAL A 110 9.82 -4.16 -7.82
CA VAL A 110 9.85 -3.73 -6.41
C VAL A 110 11.25 -3.25 -6.07
N THR A 111 11.36 -2.03 -5.60
CA THR A 111 12.60 -1.45 -5.07
C THR A 111 12.51 -1.38 -3.56
N LEU A 112 13.34 -2.14 -2.87
CA LEU A 112 13.49 -2.08 -1.42
C LEU A 112 14.65 -1.15 -1.08
N VAL A 113 14.36 -0.11 -0.30
CA VAL A 113 15.34 0.86 0.15
C VAL A 113 15.80 0.45 1.55
N LYS A 114 17.03 -0.07 1.66
CA LYS A 114 17.60 -0.43 2.95
C LYS A 114 17.67 0.80 3.86
N ASP A 115 17.27 0.64 5.12
CA ASP A 115 17.18 1.73 6.10
C ASP A 115 16.27 2.92 5.69
N GLY A 116 15.41 2.73 4.67
CA GLY A 116 14.36 3.68 4.31
C GLY A 116 13.19 3.59 5.29
N ASP A 117 12.67 4.74 5.71
CA ASP A 117 11.48 4.85 6.54
C ASP A 117 10.18 4.86 5.69
N HIS A 118 9.02 5.01 6.36
CA HIS A 118 7.72 5.11 5.70
C HIS A 118 7.60 6.27 4.70
N ARG A 119 8.28 7.37 4.97
CA ARG A 119 8.16 8.61 4.17
C ARG A 119 9.07 8.62 2.95
N LEU A 120 10.19 7.87 2.97
CA LEU A 120 11.19 7.85 1.90
C LEU A 120 11.52 9.28 1.41
N SER A 121 11.82 10.17 2.37
CA SER A 121 11.95 11.61 2.12
C SER A 121 13.39 12.12 2.10
N ARG A 122 14.39 11.22 2.23
CA ARG A 122 15.80 11.59 2.08
C ARG A 122 16.08 11.99 0.61
N GLU A 123 17.06 12.83 0.38
CA GLU A 123 17.42 13.30 -0.95
C GLU A 123 17.61 12.16 -1.97
N GLN A 124 18.28 11.09 -1.55
CA GLN A 124 18.46 9.89 -2.36
C GLN A 124 17.17 9.14 -2.68
N ASP A 125 16.21 9.12 -1.73
CA ASP A 125 14.92 8.46 -1.93
C ASP A 125 14.07 9.25 -2.94
N ILE A 126 14.06 10.57 -2.80
CA ILE A 126 13.38 11.48 -3.74
C ILE A 126 14.00 11.36 -5.13
N SER A 127 15.33 11.32 -5.23
CA SER A 127 16.03 11.14 -6.51
C SER A 127 15.63 9.81 -7.17
N GLN A 128 15.57 8.71 -6.40
CA GLN A 128 15.11 7.41 -6.88
C GLN A 128 13.66 7.46 -7.39
N LEU A 129 12.77 8.12 -6.64
CA LEU A 129 11.37 8.31 -7.05
C LEU A 129 11.28 9.06 -8.38
N LEU A 130 11.99 10.19 -8.51
CA LEU A 130 11.99 10.99 -9.74
C LEU A 130 12.54 10.22 -10.95
N CYS A 131 13.59 9.42 -10.76
CA CYS A 131 14.10 8.54 -11.81
C CYS A 131 13.04 7.51 -12.23
N THR A 132 12.33 6.91 -11.27
CA THR A 132 11.28 5.93 -11.52
C THR A 132 10.10 6.55 -12.30
N VAL A 133 9.65 7.75 -11.90
CA VAL A 133 8.60 8.50 -12.61
C VAL A 133 9.02 8.78 -14.04
N ASN A 134 10.25 9.30 -14.25
CA ASN A 134 10.77 9.62 -15.58
C ASN A 134 10.88 8.38 -16.47
N ALA A 135 11.37 7.26 -15.94
CA ALA A 135 11.49 6.01 -16.70
C ALA A 135 10.10 5.48 -17.12
N LEU A 136 9.16 5.45 -16.19
CA LEU A 136 7.81 4.97 -16.47
C LEU A 136 7.07 5.86 -17.48
N SER A 137 7.17 7.19 -17.36
CA SER A 137 6.51 8.13 -18.26
C SER A 137 7.07 8.13 -19.69
N LYS A 138 8.32 7.71 -19.90
CA LYS A 138 8.94 7.57 -21.21
C LYS A 138 8.74 6.20 -21.86
N GLY A 139 8.05 5.27 -21.19
CA GLY A 139 7.89 3.89 -21.64
C GLY A 139 9.21 3.10 -21.70
N THR A 140 10.24 3.53 -20.95
CA THR A 140 11.57 2.89 -20.89
C THR A 140 11.75 2.05 -19.63
N ALA A 141 10.68 1.86 -18.88
CA ALA A 141 10.67 1.15 -17.60
C ALA A 141 10.27 -0.31 -17.76
#